data_f060d8236020737e6831185fc2a23e93
#
_entry.id   f060d8236020737e6831185fc2a23e93
#
_cell.length_a   1.000
_cell.length_b   1.000
_cell.length_c   1.000
_cell.angle_alpha   90.00
_cell.angle_beta   90.00
_cell.angle_gamma   90.00
#
_symmetry.space_group_name_H-M   'P 1'
#
loop_
_entity.id
_entity.type
_entity.pdbx_description
1 polymer ?
#
loop_
_entity_poly.entity_id
_entity_poly.type
_entity_poly.pdbx_seq_one_letter_code
_entity_poly.pdbx_strand_id
1 'polypeptide(L)'
;NRTFEYYKPKLKNAKKRVIFLTEEEIEKLEKFKIPKKRSVLEPVRDVFLFCCYTGLRHSDVYNLTWADVHDGKIEIVTKKTVDRLVIELNKKSKAIIRKYSDISFPKHKVLPVVCNQKMNKYLHELCQLAGLDAPIKITHYEGNKRVDEVKPKYELIGTHTGRRTFICLALSKGIPPTVVMKWTGHS
;
A
#
# COMPACT_ATOMS: atom_id res chain seq x y z
N ASN A 1 44.16 -20.77 -15.49
CA ASN A 1 42.72 -20.94 -15.69
C ASN A 1 41.91 -20.29 -14.55
N ARG A 2 41.87 -18.93 -14.52
CA ARG A 2 41.10 -18.16 -13.52
C ARG A 2 39.88 -17.50 -14.12
N THR A 3 39.37 -17.91 -15.27
CA THR A 3 38.31 -17.22 -16.01
C THR A 3 36.90 -17.67 -15.61
N PHE A 4 36.73 -18.66 -14.75
CA PHE A 4 35.42 -19.19 -14.35
C PHE A 4 34.87 -18.67 -13.02
N GLU A 5 35.67 -17.93 -12.25
CA GLU A 5 35.22 -17.47 -10.89
C GLU A 5 34.24 -16.29 -10.89
N TYR A 6 34.00 -15.64 -12.03
CA TYR A 6 33.13 -14.43 -12.08
C TYR A 6 31.83 -14.59 -12.86
N TYR A 7 31.54 -15.78 -13.40
CA TYR A 7 30.25 -16.00 -14.08
C TYR A 7 29.14 -16.27 -13.06
N LYS A 8 28.43 -15.23 -12.63
CA LYS A 8 27.15 -15.39 -11.92
C LYS A 8 26.05 -15.59 -12.98
N PRO A 9 25.45 -16.78 -13.11
CA PRO A 9 24.37 -16.98 -14.06
C PRO A 9 23.24 -16.02 -13.72
N LYS A 10 22.75 -15.26 -14.70
CA LYS A 10 21.57 -14.43 -14.56
C LYS A 10 20.37 -15.36 -14.36
N LEU A 11 19.92 -15.51 -13.11
CA LEU A 11 18.71 -16.25 -12.79
C LEU A 11 17.53 -15.63 -13.56
N LYS A 12 16.75 -16.48 -14.22
CA LYS A 12 15.53 -16.04 -14.91
C LYS A 12 14.54 -15.53 -13.87
N ASN A 13 14.30 -14.22 -13.87
CA ASN A 13 13.26 -13.61 -13.02
C ASN A 13 11.92 -13.63 -13.77
N ALA A 14 10.92 -14.30 -13.20
CA ALA A 14 9.55 -14.16 -13.69
C ALA A 14 9.10 -12.69 -13.50
N LYS A 15 8.43 -12.14 -14.52
CA LYS A 15 7.75 -10.83 -14.34
C LYS A 15 6.72 -10.98 -13.23
N LYS A 16 6.96 -10.37 -12.07
CA LYS A 16 6.03 -10.43 -10.93
C LYS A 16 4.71 -9.78 -11.32
N ARG A 17 3.60 -10.51 -11.14
CA ARG A 17 2.26 -9.95 -11.30
C ARG A 17 2.06 -8.80 -10.31
N VAL A 18 1.58 -7.67 -10.79
CA VAL A 18 1.26 -6.52 -9.92
C VAL A 18 -0.06 -6.81 -9.22
N ILE A 19 -0.03 -6.86 -7.88
CA ILE A 19 -1.23 -7.03 -7.05
C ILE A 19 -1.71 -5.66 -6.61
N PHE A 20 -2.97 -5.36 -6.94
CA PHE A 20 -3.67 -4.12 -6.57
C PHE A 20 -5.15 -4.42 -6.36
N LEU A 21 -5.89 -3.49 -5.75
CA LEU A 21 -7.33 -3.61 -5.55
C LEU A 21 -8.11 -2.91 -6.67
N THR A 22 -9.22 -3.50 -7.08
CA THR A 22 -10.21 -2.85 -7.95
C THR A 22 -11.04 -1.83 -7.13
N GLU A 23 -11.83 -0.99 -7.81
CA GLU A 23 -12.73 -0.05 -7.13
C GLU A 23 -13.77 -0.79 -6.27
N GLU A 24 -14.32 -1.90 -6.77
CA GLU A 24 -15.27 -2.74 -6.05
C GLU A 24 -14.65 -3.36 -4.79
N GLU A 25 -13.39 -3.79 -4.87
CA GLU A 25 -12.68 -4.35 -3.71
C GLU A 25 -12.38 -3.28 -2.64
N ILE A 26 -12.06 -2.05 -3.06
CA ILE A 26 -11.92 -0.91 -2.14
C ILE A 26 -13.26 -0.63 -1.46
N GLU A 27 -14.34 -0.54 -2.23
CA GLU A 27 -15.69 -0.31 -1.71
C GLU A 27 -16.13 -1.42 -0.74
N LYS A 28 -15.78 -2.67 -1.06
CA LYS A 28 -16.02 -3.82 -0.20
C LYS A 28 -15.31 -3.68 1.14
N LEU A 29 -14.06 -3.24 1.15
CA LEU A 29 -13.32 -2.94 2.39
C LEU A 29 -13.92 -1.77 3.16
N GLU A 30 -14.32 -0.69 2.49
CA GLU A 30 -14.97 0.47 3.11
C GLU A 30 -16.25 0.09 3.85
N LYS A 31 -17.09 -0.72 3.21
CA LYS A 31 -18.40 -1.14 3.74
C LYS A 31 -18.33 -2.32 4.72
N PHE A 32 -17.17 -3.00 4.79
CA PHE A 32 -17.02 -4.17 5.64
C PHE A 32 -17.22 -3.83 7.11
N LYS A 33 -18.17 -4.49 7.75
CA LYS A 33 -18.43 -4.35 9.20
C LYS A 33 -17.46 -5.21 9.99
N ILE A 34 -16.46 -4.57 10.57
CA ILE A 34 -15.44 -5.25 11.38
C ILE A 34 -16.08 -5.78 12.67
N PRO A 35 -15.90 -7.08 12.99
CA PRO A 35 -16.43 -7.66 14.22
C PRO A 35 -15.85 -6.95 15.46
N LYS A 36 -16.66 -6.69 16.49
CA LYS A 36 -16.24 -6.02 17.72
C LYS A 36 -15.01 -6.65 18.37
N LYS A 37 -14.91 -7.99 18.33
CA LYS A 37 -13.74 -8.76 18.84
C LYS A 37 -12.44 -8.49 18.04
N ARG A 38 -12.52 -7.84 16.89
CA ARG A 38 -11.41 -7.53 15.99
C ARG A 38 -11.28 -6.03 15.72
N SER A 39 -11.66 -5.19 16.67
CA SER A 39 -11.61 -3.72 16.53
C SER A 39 -10.23 -3.18 16.12
N VAL A 40 -9.14 -3.90 16.42
CA VAL A 40 -7.78 -3.58 15.97
C VAL A 40 -7.66 -3.49 14.44
N LEU A 41 -8.53 -4.15 13.68
CA LEU A 41 -8.53 -4.11 12.22
C LEU A 41 -9.09 -2.80 11.65
N GLU A 42 -9.82 -2.02 12.44
CA GLU A 42 -10.40 -0.75 11.97
C GLU A 42 -9.33 0.29 11.63
N PRO A 43 -8.40 0.62 12.52
CA PRO A 43 -7.30 1.52 12.16
C PRO A 43 -6.40 0.95 11.06
N VAL A 44 -6.22 -0.37 10.98
CA VAL A 44 -5.47 -1.02 9.89
C VAL A 44 -6.14 -0.78 8.54
N ARG A 45 -7.47 -0.96 8.46
CA ARG A 45 -8.26 -0.63 7.28
C ARG A 45 -8.10 0.82 6.86
N ASP A 46 -8.28 1.73 7.82
CA ASP A 46 -8.25 3.17 7.56
C ASP A 46 -6.87 3.61 7.05
N VAL A 47 -5.78 3.14 7.66
CA VAL A 47 -4.41 3.41 7.19
C VAL A 47 -4.17 2.82 5.80
N PHE A 48 -4.64 1.61 5.53
CA PHE A 48 -4.48 0.99 4.22
C PHE A 48 -5.26 1.72 3.12
N LEU A 49 -6.53 2.06 3.39
CA LEU A 49 -7.34 2.86 2.48
C LEU A 49 -6.76 4.25 2.26
N PHE A 50 -6.17 4.85 3.30
CA PHE A 50 -5.46 6.11 3.17
C PHE A 50 -4.29 6.01 2.17
N CYS A 51 -3.51 4.92 2.21
CA CYS A 51 -2.48 4.65 1.21
C CYS A 51 -3.07 4.44 -0.21
N CYS A 52 -4.26 3.82 -0.31
CA CYS A 52 -4.96 3.66 -1.59
C CYS A 52 -5.45 4.99 -2.18
N TYR A 53 -5.75 5.99 -1.34
CA TYR A 53 -6.27 7.29 -1.78
C TYR A 53 -5.21 8.36 -1.99
N THR A 54 -4.04 8.20 -1.40
CA THR A 54 -2.95 9.21 -1.44
C THR A 54 -1.73 8.75 -2.22
N GLY A 55 -1.58 7.44 -2.44
CA GLY A 55 -0.38 6.87 -3.04
C GLY A 55 0.84 6.88 -2.13
N LEU A 56 0.73 7.33 -0.88
CA LEU A 56 1.82 7.33 0.09
C LEU A 56 2.31 5.91 0.41
N ARG A 57 3.60 5.77 0.68
CA ARG A 57 4.15 4.53 1.23
C ARG A 57 3.74 4.39 2.69
N HIS A 58 3.57 3.15 3.16
CA HIS A 58 3.33 2.88 4.58
C HIS A 58 4.36 3.57 5.50
N SER A 59 5.64 3.60 5.11
CA SER A 59 6.69 4.29 5.87
C SER A 59 6.47 5.80 5.98
N ASP A 60 5.92 6.41 4.93
CA ASP A 60 5.65 7.84 4.91
C ASP A 60 4.44 8.15 5.80
N VAL A 61 3.38 7.34 5.70
CA VAL A 61 2.21 7.44 6.60
C VAL A 61 2.57 7.14 8.06
N TYR A 62 3.48 6.19 8.31
CA TYR A 62 3.98 5.88 9.65
C TYR A 62 4.68 7.07 10.30
N ASN A 63 5.34 7.94 9.52
CA ASN A 63 6.05 9.12 10.03
C ASN A 63 5.25 10.42 9.91
N LEU A 64 4.07 10.39 9.26
CA LEU A 64 3.22 11.56 9.05
C LEU A 64 2.82 12.20 10.37
N THR A 65 3.03 13.50 10.50
CA THR A 65 2.67 14.32 11.66
C THR A 65 1.69 15.42 11.26
N TRP A 66 1.05 16.03 12.24
CA TRP A 66 0.16 17.18 11.99
C TRP A 66 0.91 18.39 11.41
N ALA A 67 2.23 18.50 11.61
CA ALA A 67 3.04 19.52 10.99
C ALA A 67 3.15 19.38 9.46
N ASP A 68 2.86 18.19 8.93
CA ASP A 68 2.92 17.88 7.49
C ASP A 68 1.56 18.09 6.79
N VAL A 69 0.49 18.45 7.54
CA VAL A 69 -0.88 18.55 7.02
C VAL A 69 -1.36 19.99 7.06
N HIS A 70 -1.50 20.62 5.89
CA HIS A 70 -1.90 22.01 5.74
C HIS A 70 -2.94 22.18 4.62
N ASP A 71 -3.97 22.96 4.84
CA ASP A 71 -4.95 23.38 3.81
C ASP A 71 -5.49 22.24 2.92
N GLY A 72 -5.69 21.08 3.54
CA GLY A 72 -6.16 19.90 2.82
C GLY A 72 -5.12 19.24 1.90
N LYS A 73 -3.83 19.50 2.15
CA LYS A 73 -2.67 18.89 1.48
C LYS A 73 -1.74 18.27 2.51
N ILE A 74 -0.95 17.32 2.05
CA ILE A 74 0.19 16.76 2.78
C ILE A 74 1.45 17.20 2.09
N GLU A 75 2.39 17.76 2.85
CA GLU A 75 3.72 18.11 2.39
C GLU A 75 4.77 17.33 3.19
N ILE A 76 5.48 16.44 2.53
CA ILE A 76 6.52 15.62 3.15
C ILE A 76 7.79 15.60 2.30
N VAL A 77 8.91 15.38 2.97
CA VAL A 77 10.16 14.99 2.31
C VAL A 77 10.26 13.46 2.42
N THR A 78 10.26 12.78 1.28
CA THR A 78 10.28 11.32 1.26
C THR A 78 11.64 10.81 1.74
N LYS A 79 11.64 9.79 2.62
CA LYS A 79 12.91 9.23 3.16
C LYS A 79 13.79 8.59 2.10
N LYS A 80 13.21 8.11 0.99
CA LYS A 80 13.94 7.32 0.01
C LYS A 80 14.61 8.16 -1.08
N THR A 81 13.99 9.26 -1.50
CA THR A 81 14.45 10.08 -2.62
C THR A 81 14.80 11.51 -2.21
N VAL A 82 14.52 11.90 -0.94
CA VAL A 82 14.72 13.26 -0.39
C VAL A 82 13.95 14.33 -1.17
N ASP A 83 12.98 13.93 -2.01
CA ASP A 83 12.15 14.83 -2.79
C ASP A 83 10.99 15.37 -1.94
N ARG A 84 10.70 16.67 -2.12
CA ARG A 84 9.49 17.29 -1.56
C ARG A 84 8.28 16.77 -2.34
N LEU A 85 7.35 16.16 -1.63
CA LEU A 85 6.13 15.61 -2.18
C LEU A 85 4.94 16.37 -1.62
N VAL A 86 4.12 16.93 -2.50
CA VAL A 86 2.85 17.59 -2.15
C VAL A 86 1.71 16.75 -2.68
N ILE A 87 0.81 16.34 -1.77
CA ILE A 87 -0.33 15.48 -2.10
C ILE A 87 -1.62 16.20 -1.71
N GLU A 88 -2.50 16.43 -2.67
CA GLU A 88 -3.84 16.93 -2.40
C GLU A 88 -4.73 15.82 -1.84
N LEU A 89 -5.38 16.10 -0.72
CA LEU A 89 -6.28 15.16 -0.08
C LEU A 89 -7.67 15.20 -0.73
N ASN A 90 -8.14 14.06 -1.21
CA ASN A 90 -9.51 13.89 -1.69
C ASN A 90 -10.52 13.75 -0.52
N LYS A 91 -11.81 13.71 -0.83
CA LYS A 91 -12.88 13.60 0.19
C LYS A 91 -12.69 12.40 1.13
N LYS A 92 -12.28 11.25 0.60
CA LYS A 92 -12.12 10.00 1.38
C LYS A 92 -10.90 10.07 2.31
N SER A 93 -9.77 10.54 1.81
CA SER A 93 -8.57 10.73 2.64
C SER A 93 -8.75 11.80 3.72
N LYS A 94 -9.46 12.91 3.41
CA LYS A 94 -9.85 13.93 4.39
C LYS A 94 -10.76 13.34 5.48
N ALA A 95 -11.73 12.50 5.12
CA ALA A 95 -12.61 11.86 6.08
C ALA A 95 -11.85 10.94 7.05
N ILE A 96 -10.86 10.18 6.55
CA ILE A 96 -10.01 9.36 7.40
C ILE A 96 -9.22 10.22 8.38
N ILE A 97 -8.55 11.28 7.93
CA ILE A 97 -7.80 12.20 8.82
C ILE A 97 -8.71 12.81 9.89
N ARG A 98 -9.89 13.28 9.48
CA ARG A 98 -10.88 13.88 10.40
C ARG A 98 -11.32 12.91 11.50
N LYS A 99 -11.46 11.62 11.19
CA LYS A 99 -11.82 10.59 12.18
C LYS A 99 -10.81 10.51 13.34
N TYR A 100 -9.56 10.87 13.10
CA TYR A 100 -8.47 10.80 14.07
C TYR A 100 -8.01 12.18 14.59
N SER A 101 -8.63 13.28 14.17
CA SER A 101 -8.20 14.65 14.51
C SER A 101 -8.21 14.95 16.01
N ASP A 102 -9.18 14.37 16.72
CA ASP A 102 -9.38 14.61 18.16
C ASP A 102 -8.62 13.60 19.04
N ILE A 103 -7.85 12.70 18.42
CA ILE A 103 -7.08 11.67 19.10
C ILE A 103 -5.60 12.06 19.08
N SER A 104 -5.01 12.24 20.26
CA SER A 104 -3.58 12.53 20.37
C SER A 104 -2.75 11.24 20.31
N PHE A 105 -1.89 11.14 19.30
CA PHE A 105 -0.91 10.05 19.20
C PHE A 105 0.49 10.54 19.57
N PRO A 106 1.37 9.63 20.07
CA PRO A 106 2.77 9.97 20.35
C PRO A 106 3.46 10.59 19.14
N LYS A 107 4.31 11.59 19.40
CA LYS A 107 5.07 12.32 18.35
C LYS A 107 4.17 13.07 17.36
N HIS A 108 3.00 13.52 17.80
CA HIS A 108 2.03 14.29 16.99
C HIS A 108 1.63 13.61 15.68
N LYS A 109 1.59 12.28 15.67
CA LYS A 109 1.21 11.51 14.46
C LYS A 109 -0.27 11.74 14.10
N VAL A 110 -0.54 11.71 12.79
CA VAL A 110 -1.89 11.90 12.24
C VAL A 110 -2.73 10.61 12.34
N LEU A 111 -2.13 9.45 12.17
CA LEU A 111 -2.82 8.17 12.10
C LEU A 111 -2.18 7.11 13.01
N PRO A 112 -2.99 6.15 13.54
CA PRO A 112 -2.52 5.06 14.41
C PRO A 112 -1.85 3.94 13.60
N VAL A 113 -0.69 4.22 13.04
CA VAL A 113 0.02 3.28 12.16
C VAL A 113 0.86 2.31 12.97
N VAL A 114 0.63 1.00 12.78
CA VAL A 114 1.46 -0.07 13.35
C VAL A 114 2.67 -0.38 12.47
N CYS A 115 3.67 -1.10 13.02
CA CYS A 115 4.84 -1.51 12.24
C CYS A 115 4.46 -2.39 11.04
N ASN A 116 5.32 -2.40 10.01
CA ASN A 116 5.04 -3.06 8.73
C ASN A 116 4.66 -4.55 8.86
N GLN A 117 5.33 -5.28 9.74
CA GLN A 117 5.04 -6.71 9.96
C GLN A 117 3.64 -6.93 10.54
N LYS A 118 3.26 -6.18 11.58
CA LYS A 118 1.91 -6.23 12.16
C LYS A 118 0.86 -5.78 11.15
N MET A 119 1.16 -4.71 10.39
CA MET A 119 0.25 -4.22 9.36
C MET A 119 -0.06 -5.29 8.31
N ASN A 120 0.95 -5.98 7.77
CA ASN A 120 0.75 -7.05 6.78
C ASN A 120 -0.08 -8.21 7.36
N LYS A 121 0.22 -8.66 8.59
CA LYS A 121 -0.55 -9.70 9.26
C LYS A 121 -2.03 -9.33 9.38
N TYR A 122 -2.31 -8.12 9.85
CA TYR A 122 -3.69 -7.64 10.02
C TYR A 122 -4.39 -7.37 8.68
N LEU A 123 -3.65 -6.96 7.65
CA LEU A 123 -4.20 -6.81 6.30
C LEU A 123 -4.66 -8.13 5.72
N HIS A 124 -3.86 -9.21 5.88
CA HIS A 124 -4.27 -10.55 5.44
C HIS A 124 -5.58 -10.97 6.14
N GLU A 125 -5.64 -10.83 7.47
CA GLU A 125 -6.85 -11.15 8.24
C GLU A 125 -8.05 -10.29 7.81
N LEU A 126 -7.87 -8.98 7.70
CA LEU A 126 -8.93 -8.05 7.26
C LEU A 126 -9.46 -8.42 5.87
N CYS A 127 -8.55 -8.62 4.91
CA CYS A 127 -8.91 -8.92 3.52
C CYS A 127 -9.58 -10.30 3.39
N GLN A 128 -9.15 -11.27 4.18
CA GLN A 128 -9.78 -12.59 4.28
C GLN A 128 -11.21 -12.48 4.80
N LEU A 129 -11.41 -11.79 5.92
CA LEU A 129 -12.73 -11.57 6.51
C LEU A 129 -13.65 -10.76 5.59
N ALA A 130 -13.11 -9.83 4.82
CA ALA A 130 -13.85 -9.08 3.82
C ALA A 130 -14.11 -9.88 2.52
N GLY A 131 -13.63 -11.12 2.39
CA GLY A 131 -13.83 -11.98 1.24
C GLY A 131 -13.10 -11.52 -0.02
N LEU A 132 -11.85 -11.06 0.11
CA LEU A 132 -10.94 -10.78 -1.01
C LEU A 132 -10.13 -12.05 -1.34
N ASP A 133 -10.79 -13.12 -1.69
CA ASP A 133 -10.27 -14.49 -1.81
C ASP A 133 -10.10 -14.98 -3.26
N ALA A 134 -10.28 -14.10 -4.25
CA ALA A 134 -10.10 -14.44 -5.65
C ALA A 134 -8.78 -15.20 -5.90
N PRO A 135 -8.79 -16.34 -6.61
CA PRO A 135 -7.59 -17.13 -6.87
C PRO A 135 -6.64 -16.39 -7.81
N ILE A 136 -5.40 -16.20 -7.38
CA ILE A 136 -4.36 -15.52 -8.16
C ILE A 136 -3.24 -16.53 -8.46
N LYS A 137 -2.99 -16.77 -9.75
CA LYS A 137 -1.83 -17.56 -10.19
C LYS A 137 -0.57 -16.72 -10.11
N ILE A 138 0.42 -17.21 -9.36
CA ILE A 138 1.77 -16.64 -9.25
C ILE A 138 2.75 -17.61 -9.88
N THR A 139 3.71 -17.06 -10.64
CA THR A 139 4.82 -17.81 -11.20
C THR A 139 6.11 -17.28 -10.59
N HIS A 140 6.91 -18.16 -10.05
CA HIS A 140 8.27 -17.85 -9.58
C HIS A 140 9.26 -18.95 -10.02
N TYR A 141 10.54 -18.71 -9.84
CA TYR A 141 11.58 -19.68 -10.14
C TYR A 141 12.30 -20.07 -8.85
N GLU A 142 12.43 -21.37 -8.64
CA GLU A 142 13.31 -21.97 -7.62
C GLU A 142 14.52 -22.51 -8.35
N GLY A 143 15.62 -21.76 -8.31
CA GLY A 143 16.76 -22.00 -9.20
C GLY A 143 16.35 -21.84 -10.68
N ASN A 144 16.46 -22.91 -11.48
CA ASN A 144 16.06 -22.94 -12.89
C ASN A 144 14.67 -23.56 -13.13
N LYS A 145 14.00 -24.06 -12.08
CA LYS A 145 12.68 -24.68 -12.18
C LYS A 145 11.58 -23.62 -12.03
N ARG A 146 10.68 -23.59 -13.01
CA ARG A 146 9.46 -22.77 -12.92
C ARG A 146 8.47 -23.42 -11.97
N VAL A 147 7.96 -22.64 -11.01
CA VAL A 147 6.91 -23.03 -10.07
C VAL A 147 5.71 -22.13 -10.28
N ASP A 148 4.55 -22.74 -10.55
CA ASP A 148 3.27 -22.07 -10.66
C ASP A 148 2.44 -22.43 -9.42
N GLU A 149 1.98 -21.43 -8.68
CA GLU A 149 1.21 -21.56 -7.44
C GLU A 149 -0.06 -20.70 -7.54
N VAL A 150 -1.16 -21.18 -6.97
CA VAL A 150 -2.40 -20.41 -6.87
C VAL A 150 -2.62 -20.05 -5.41
N LYS A 151 -2.72 -18.74 -5.14
CA LYS A 151 -2.99 -18.20 -3.80
C LYS A 151 -4.24 -17.34 -3.80
N PRO A 152 -5.00 -17.31 -2.70
CA PRO A 152 -6.08 -16.36 -2.54
C PRO A 152 -5.50 -14.93 -2.48
N LYS A 153 -6.21 -13.97 -3.06
CA LYS A 153 -5.72 -12.59 -3.20
C LYS A 153 -5.32 -11.95 -1.88
N TYR A 154 -6.05 -12.24 -0.79
CA TYR A 154 -5.76 -11.66 0.53
C TYR A 154 -4.34 -11.98 1.03
N GLU A 155 -3.76 -13.13 0.69
CA GLU A 155 -2.38 -13.49 1.07
C GLU A 155 -1.31 -12.67 0.34
N LEU A 156 -1.67 -12.08 -0.79
CA LEU A 156 -0.78 -11.31 -1.64
C LEU A 156 -0.88 -9.80 -1.39
N ILE A 157 -1.86 -9.39 -0.59
CA ILE A 157 -2.08 -7.99 -0.21
C ILE A 157 -1.12 -7.63 0.93
N GLY A 158 -0.34 -6.59 0.74
CA GLY A 158 0.55 -6.04 1.77
C GLY A 158 0.50 -4.52 1.78
N THR A 159 1.26 -3.91 2.67
CA THR A 159 1.31 -2.45 2.82
C THR A 159 1.60 -1.71 1.52
N HIS A 160 2.41 -2.30 0.65
CA HIS A 160 2.76 -1.70 -0.65
C HIS A 160 1.62 -1.80 -1.69
N THR A 161 0.66 -2.69 -1.45
CA THR A 161 -0.51 -2.86 -2.33
C THR A 161 -1.38 -1.61 -2.36
N GLY A 162 -1.51 -0.87 -1.25
CA GLY A 162 -2.26 0.39 -1.23
C GLY A 162 -1.73 1.41 -2.25
N ARG A 163 -0.41 1.64 -2.26
CA ARG A 163 0.22 2.54 -3.24
C ARG A 163 0.11 2.02 -4.68
N ARG A 164 0.26 0.71 -4.91
CA ARG A 164 0.05 0.11 -6.22
C ARG A 164 -1.39 0.30 -6.70
N THR A 165 -2.35 0.16 -5.81
CA THR A 165 -3.77 0.42 -6.08
C THR A 165 -3.99 1.85 -6.55
N PHE A 166 -3.47 2.85 -5.83
CA PHE A 166 -3.51 4.25 -6.26
C PHE A 166 -2.98 4.44 -7.68
N ILE A 167 -1.78 3.91 -7.96
CA ILE A 167 -1.13 4.04 -9.26
C ILE A 167 -1.98 3.38 -10.36
N CYS A 168 -2.39 2.12 -10.17
CA CYS A 168 -3.15 1.39 -11.17
C CYS A 168 -4.50 2.05 -11.47
N LEU A 169 -5.22 2.52 -10.44
CA LEU A 169 -6.49 3.22 -10.62
C LEU A 169 -6.32 4.60 -11.27
N ALA A 170 -5.27 5.34 -10.95
CA ALA A 170 -4.97 6.60 -11.60
C ALA A 170 -4.70 6.40 -13.10
N LEU A 171 -3.87 5.40 -13.44
CA LEU A 171 -3.57 5.07 -14.83
C LEU A 171 -4.81 4.55 -15.59
N SER A 172 -5.65 3.73 -14.96
CA SER A 172 -6.89 3.23 -15.58
C SER A 172 -7.92 4.33 -15.87
N LYS A 173 -7.85 5.45 -15.15
CA LYS A 173 -8.65 6.67 -15.37
C LYS A 173 -8.03 7.62 -16.42
N GLY A 174 -6.98 7.17 -17.11
CA GLY A 174 -6.34 7.96 -18.17
C GLY A 174 -5.39 9.05 -17.67
N ILE A 175 -5.03 9.06 -16.37
CA ILE A 175 -4.05 10.04 -15.87
C ILE A 175 -2.67 9.69 -16.43
N PRO A 176 -1.95 10.64 -17.05
CA PRO A 176 -0.65 10.38 -17.64
C PRO A 176 0.36 9.81 -16.64
N PRO A 177 1.16 8.79 -17.03
CA PRO A 177 2.15 8.18 -16.12
C PRO A 177 3.10 9.18 -15.47
N THR A 178 3.52 10.22 -16.20
CA THR A 178 4.39 11.30 -15.70
C THR A 178 3.76 12.07 -14.53
N VAL A 179 2.44 12.29 -14.57
CA VAL A 179 1.69 12.95 -13.49
C VAL A 179 1.62 12.01 -12.28
N VAL A 180 1.30 10.72 -12.49
CA VAL A 180 1.23 9.73 -11.42
C VAL A 180 2.61 9.55 -10.75
N MET A 181 3.69 9.55 -11.53
CA MET A 181 5.07 9.51 -11.02
C MET A 181 5.36 10.72 -10.12
N LYS A 182 4.97 11.93 -10.54
CA LYS A 182 5.12 13.15 -9.75
C LYS A 182 4.35 13.06 -8.42
N TRP A 183 3.09 12.59 -8.44
CA TRP A 183 2.29 12.42 -7.22
C TRP A 183 2.83 11.38 -6.26
N THR A 184 3.52 10.40 -6.77
CA THR A 184 4.05 9.30 -5.97
C THR A 184 5.54 9.44 -5.66
N GLY A 185 6.25 10.47 -6.18
CA GLY A 185 7.70 10.63 -6.00
C GLY A 185 8.46 9.42 -6.56
N HIS A 186 8.19 9.06 -7.80
CA HIS A 186 9.02 8.17 -8.60
C HIS A 186 9.84 9.03 -9.55
N SER A 187 11.15 8.97 -9.41
CA SER A 187 12.13 9.47 -10.38
C SER A 187 12.39 8.44 -11.46
#